data_25d6eb602a5206221344b54f6676c0a2
#
_entry.id   25d6eb602a5206221344b54f6676c0a2
#
_cell.length_a   1.000
_cell.length_b   1.000
_cell.length_c   1.000
_cell.angle_alpha   90.00
_cell.angle_beta   90.00
_cell.angle_gamma   90.00
#
_symmetry.space_group_name_H-M   'P 1'
#
loop_
_entity.id
_entity.type
_entity.pdbx_description
1 polymer ?
#
loop_
_entity_poly.entity_id
_entity_poly.type
_entity_poly.pdbx_seq_one_letter_code
_entity_poly.pdbx_strand_id
1 'polypeptide(L)'
;MAVRKIERGHYFEDFEVGHLFKHHWGRTINEGDNSFFSSVTMNFNPSYFNREYAQSLGFKGVVVNHMLVMNVVFGLSVEDLSERAIAHLGYEKMKWHETVYPGDTITSESLVLSKRDTSRPDRGVVKFRTTGYNQRGEKVLEYERPVLIRKRTPA
;
A
#
# COMPACT_ATOMS: atom_id res chain seq x y z
N MET A 1 26.18 3.67 29.98
CA MET A 1 24.88 3.23 29.42
C MET A 1 25.12 2.71 28.01
N ALA A 2 24.78 1.46 27.69
CA ALA A 2 24.96 0.91 26.35
C ALA A 2 23.77 1.35 25.49
N VAL A 3 24.03 2.03 24.37
CA VAL A 3 23.01 2.44 23.41
C VAL A 3 22.92 1.36 22.32
N ARG A 4 21.75 0.71 22.19
CA ARG A 4 21.46 -0.21 21.11
C ARG A 4 20.73 0.53 19.98
N LYS A 5 21.38 0.70 18.84
CA LYS A 5 20.74 1.20 17.64
C LYS A 5 19.96 0.09 16.95
N ILE A 6 18.67 0.29 16.71
CA ILE A 6 17.83 -0.64 15.95
C ILE A 6 17.81 -0.16 14.50
N GLU A 7 18.24 -1.02 13.58
CA GLU A 7 18.10 -0.77 12.14
C GLU A 7 16.82 -1.41 11.63
N ARG A 8 16.06 -0.68 10.81
CA ARG A 8 14.82 -1.12 10.19
C ARG A 8 14.86 -0.93 8.69
N GLY A 9 13.94 -1.60 8.00
CA GLY A 9 13.80 -1.54 6.55
C GLY A 9 14.87 -2.36 5.82
N HIS A 10 14.56 -2.67 4.57
CA HIS A 10 15.40 -3.49 3.70
C HIS A 10 16.22 -2.63 2.75
N TYR A 11 17.45 -3.07 2.46
CA TYR A 11 18.28 -2.53 1.40
C TYR A 11 18.01 -3.25 0.08
N PHE A 12 18.51 -2.68 -1.01
CA PHE A 12 18.37 -3.27 -2.35
C PHE A 12 18.81 -4.74 -2.42
N GLU A 13 19.86 -5.11 -1.69
CA GLU A 13 20.43 -6.46 -1.68
C GLU A 13 19.49 -7.50 -1.06
N ASP A 14 18.62 -7.07 -0.13
CA ASP A 14 17.73 -7.96 0.63
C ASP A 14 16.52 -8.45 -0.19
N PHE A 15 16.28 -7.85 -1.35
CA PHE A 15 15.18 -8.24 -2.23
C PHE A 15 15.63 -9.28 -3.24
N GLU A 16 14.88 -10.36 -3.38
CA GLU A 16 15.07 -11.39 -4.39
C GLU A 16 13.82 -11.51 -5.27
N VAL A 17 14.00 -11.60 -6.59
CA VAL A 17 12.90 -11.75 -7.54
C VAL A 17 12.14 -13.04 -7.26
N GLY A 18 10.82 -12.95 -7.19
CA GLY A 18 9.93 -14.05 -6.84
C GLY A 18 9.62 -14.17 -5.34
N HIS A 19 10.30 -13.44 -4.45
CA HIS A 19 9.94 -13.44 -3.03
C HIS A 19 8.63 -12.71 -2.78
N LEU A 20 7.77 -13.32 -1.95
CA LEU A 20 6.49 -12.78 -1.50
C LEU A 20 6.61 -12.30 -0.05
N PHE A 21 6.36 -11.02 0.17
CA PHE A 21 6.23 -10.41 1.48
C PHE A 21 4.76 -10.39 1.90
N LYS A 22 4.42 -11.03 3.00
CA LYS A 22 3.12 -10.87 3.67
C LYS A 22 3.30 -9.85 4.79
N HIS A 23 2.67 -8.69 4.63
CA HIS A 23 2.80 -7.61 5.61
C HIS A 23 2.04 -7.97 6.88
N HIS A 24 2.65 -7.76 8.04
CA HIS A 24 2.17 -8.30 9.32
C HIS A 24 0.97 -7.55 9.93
N TRP A 25 0.72 -6.31 9.47
CA TRP A 25 -0.42 -5.53 9.94
C TRP A 25 -1.67 -5.74 9.09
N GLY A 26 -2.85 -5.59 9.76
CA GLY A 26 -4.12 -5.34 9.12
C GLY A 26 -4.72 -4.05 9.64
N ARG A 27 -5.48 -3.33 8.81
CA ARG A 27 -6.14 -2.08 9.17
C ARG A 27 -7.65 -2.17 8.93
N THR A 28 -8.44 -2.08 9.98
CA THR A 28 -9.90 -1.92 9.85
C THR A 28 -10.21 -0.44 9.57
N ILE A 29 -10.92 -0.19 8.48
CA ILE A 29 -11.32 1.16 8.07
C ILE A 29 -12.70 1.46 8.65
N ASN A 30 -12.85 2.59 9.34
CA ASN A 30 -14.13 3.03 9.89
C ASN A 30 -14.71 4.23 9.13
N GLU A 31 -15.96 4.61 9.41
CA GLU A 31 -16.63 5.75 8.76
C GLU A 31 -15.90 7.08 9.02
N GLY A 32 -15.28 7.23 10.21
CA GLY A 32 -14.50 8.42 10.56
C GLY A 32 -13.24 8.55 9.70
N ASP A 33 -12.52 7.45 9.47
CA ASP A 33 -11.35 7.43 8.56
C ASP A 33 -11.77 7.89 7.16
N ASN A 34 -12.90 7.36 6.66
CA ASN A 34 -13.43 7.66 5.32
C ASN A 34 -13.84 9.12 5.18
N SER A 35 -14.60 9.63 6.13
CA SER A 35 -15.06 11.03 6.14
C SER A 35 -13.88 12.00 6.26
N PHE A 36 -12.95 11.72 7.17
CA PHE A 36 -11.73 12.53 7.35
C PHE A 36 -10.89 12.57 6.08
N PHE A 37 -10.57 11.41 5.51
CA PHE A 37 -9.77 11.32 4.28
C PHE A 37 -10.43 12.06 3.12
N SER A 38 -11.74 11.86 2.91
CA SER A 38 -12.48 12.53 1.84
C SER A 38 -12.51 14.05 2.02
N SER A 39 -12.60 14.52 3.27
CA SER A 39 -12.60 15.96 3.59
C SER A 39 -11.24 16.60 3.33
N VAL A 40 -10.16 16.03 3.85
CA VAL A 40 -8.80 16.62 3.70
C VAL A 40 -8.28 16.56 2.26
N THR A 41 -8.79 15.61 1.47
CA THR A 41 -8.43 15.48 0.04
C THR A 41 -9.41 16.20 -0.88
N MET A 42 -10.45 16.85 -0.34
CA MET A 42 -11.52 17.51 -1.08
C MET A 42 -12.26 16.58 -2.06
N ASN A 43 -12.27 15.29 -1.78
CA ASN A 43 -12.93 14.29 -2.62
C ASN A 43 -14.36 14.02 -2.11
N PHE A 44 -15.24 14.96 -2.41
CA PHE A 44 -16.63 15.00 -1.93
C PHE A 44 -17.60 14.18 -2.78
N ASN A 45 -17.22 12.97 -3.21
CA ASN A 45 -18.19 12.09 -3.84
C ASN A 45 -19.22 11.63 -2.80
N PRO A 46 -20.53 11.87 -3.01
CA PRO A 46 -21.56 11.58 -2.02
C PRO A 46 -21.61 10.11 -1.57
N SER A 47 -21.18 9.16 -2.41
CA SER A 47 -21.14 7.75 -2.03
C SER A 47 -20.22 7.43 -0.84
N TYR A 48 -19.28 8.35 -0.50
CA TYR A 48 -18.35 8.18 0.60
C TYR A 48 -18.88 8.65 1.96
N PHE A 49 -20.01 9.36 2.01
CA PHE A 49 -20.56 9.92 3.25
C PHE A 49 -22.09 10.01 3.30
N ASN A 50 -22.79 9.77 2.19
CA ASN A 50 -24.24 9.75 2.13
C ASN A 50 -24.76 8.34 1.83
N ARG A 51 -25.29 7.69 2.85
CA ARG A 51 -25.77 6.30 2.77
C ARG A 51 -26.93 6.14 1.79
N GLU A 52 -27.91 7.04 1.83
CA GLU A 52 -29.07 6.99 0.94
C GLU A 52 -28.63 7.12 -0.53
N TYR A 53 -27.70 8.02 -0.79
CA TYR A 53 -27.14 8.17 -2.13
C TYR A 53 -26.38 6.91 -2.57
N ALA A 54 -25.52 6.38 -1.73
CA ALA A 54 -24.77 5.15 -2.05
C ALA A 54 -25.73 3.98 -2.34
N GLN A 55 -26.78 3.82 -1.54
CA GLN A 55 -27.80 2.79 -1.75
C GLN A 55 -28.61 3.00 -3.03
N SER A 56 -28.89 4.23 -3.41
CA SER A 56 -29.56 4.54 -4.70
C SER A 56 -28.72 4.12 -5.91
N LEU A 57 -27.40 4.00 -5.75
CA LEU A 57 -26.46 3.46 -6.77
C LEU A 57 -26.29 1.94 -6.70
N GLY A 58 -26.99 1.25 -5.79
CA GLY A 58 -26.94 -0.20 -5.63
C GLY A 58 -25.86 -0.70 -4.66
N PHE A 59 -25.15 0.17 -3.93
CA PHE A 59 -24.21 -0.23 -2.89
C PHE A 59 -24.95 -0.63 -1.60
N LYS A 60 -24.31 -1.45 -0.76
CA LYS A 60 -24.88 -1.87 0.53
C LYS A 60 -24.99 -0.73 1.55
N GLY A 61 -24.22 0.34 1.36
CA GLY A 61 -24.13 1.50 2.23
C GLY A 61 -23.02 2.42 1.76
N VAL A 62 -22.55 3.29 2.63
CA VAL A 62 -21.41 4.17 2.35
C VAL A 62 -20.22 3.32 1.91
N VAL A 63 -19.61 3.64 0.77
CA VAL A 63 -18.39 2.97 0.31
C VAL A 63 -17.14 3.68 0.80
N VAL A 64 -16.06 2.95 1.03
CA VAL A 64 -14.78 3.56 1.37
C VAL A 64 -14.18 4.21 0.13
N ASN A 65 -13.70 5.45 0.30
CA ASN A 65 -12.96 6.15 -0.75
C ASN A 65 -11.82 5.27 -1.28
N HIS A 66 -11.85 5.00 -2.58
CA HIS A 66 -10.89 4.08 -3.20
C HIS A 66 -9.42 4.54 -3.00
N MET A 67 -9.16 5.85 -2.94
CA MET A 67 -7.82 6.36 -2.65
C MET A 67 -7.41 6.15 -1.20
N LEU A 68 -8.36 6.11 -0.25
CA LEU A 68 -8.08 5.68 1.12
C LEU A 68 -7.69 4.20 1.15
N VAL A 69 -8.41 3.34 0.44
CA VAL A 69 -8.04 1.91 0.31
C VAL A 69 -6.63 1.77 -0.25
N MET A 70 -6.30 2.51 -1.32
CA MET A 70 -4.96 2.52 -1.91
C MET A 70 -3.89 2.92 -0.90
N ASN A 71 -4.13 4.00 -0.14
CA ASN A 71 -3.16 4.48 0.85
C ASN A 71 -3.01 3.51 2.04
N VAL A 72 -4.07 2.80 2.44
CA VAL A 72 -3.98 1.76 3.48
C VAL A 72 -3.14 0.58 2.98
N VAL A 73 -3.44 0.04 1.79
CA VAL A 73 -2.67 -1.06 1.18
C VAL A 73 -1.20 -0.68 1.01
N PHE A 74 -0.94 0.56 0.55
CA PHE A 74 0.41 1.09 0.45
C PHE A 74 1.09 1.20 1.81
N GLY A 75 0.43 1.82 2.79
CA GLY A 75 0.97 2.05 4.12
C GLY A 75 1.39 0.77 4.84
N LEU A 76 0.60 -0.31 4.71
CA LEU A 76 0.91 -1.62 5.27
C LEU A 76 2.22 -2.23 4.71
N SER A 77 2.64 -1.82 3.51
CA SER A 77 3.84 -2.32 2.84
C SER A 77 5.10 -1.50 3.09
N VAL A 78 4.99 -0.32 3.72
CA VAL A 78 6.10 0.65 3.81
C VAL A 78 7.26 0.10 4.63
N GLU A 79 7.00 -0.46 5.80
CA GLU A 79 8.02 -0.94 6.72
C GLU A 79 8.90 -2.03 6.07
N ASP A 80 8.28 -2.94 5.33
CA ASP A 80 8.99 -4.05 4.69
C ASP A 80 9.67 -3.66 3.38
N LEU A 81 9.06 -2.77 2.58
CA LEU A 81 9.49 -2.56 1.21
C LEU A 81 10.17 -1.22 0.95
N SER A 82 9.81 -0.19 1.67
CA SER A 82 10.15 1.17 1.27
C SER A 82 10.55 2.13 2.39
N GLU A 83 10.80 1.65 3.60
CA GLU A 83 11.33 2.49 4.69
C GLU A 83 12.69 3.10 4.32
N ARG A 84 13.52 2.37 3.55
CA ARG A 84 14.82 2.85 3.03
C ARG A 84 14.75 3.32 1.58
N ALA A 85 13.56 3.57 1.06
CA ALA A 85 13.40 4.10 -0.28
C ALA A 85 13.94 5.54 -0.38
N ILE A 86 14.53 5.83 -1.53
CA ILE A 86 14.95 7.18 -1.90
C ILE A 86 13.80 7.89 -2.61
N ALA A 87 13.07 7.17 -3.48
CA ALA A 87 11.94 7.69 -4.23
C ALA A 87 11.01 6.58 -4.70
N HIS A 88 9.72 6.90 -4.79
CA HIS A 88 8.74 6.13 -5.54
C HIS A 88 8.71 6.65 -6.97
N LEU A 89 8.81 5.75 -7.95
CA LEU A 89 8.96 6.12 -9.35
C LEU A 89 7.62 6.08 -10.12
N GLY A 90 6.53 5.75 -9.43
CA GLY A 90 5.18 5.74 -9.98
C GLY A 90 4.40 4.49 -9.61
N TYR A 91 3.20 4.41 -10.18
CA TYR A 91 2.29 3.26 -10.04
C TYR A 91 1.87 2.81 -11.43
N GLU A 92 1.83 1.51 -11.65
CA GLU A 92 1.47 0.89 -12.91
C GLU A 92 0.42 -0.19 -12.68
N LYS A 93 -0.39 -0.49 -13.70
CA LYS A 93 -1.37 -1.58 -13.72
C LYS A 93 -2.29 -1.59 -12.49
N MET A 94 -2.64 -0.41 -11.98
CA MET A 94 -3.55 -0.28 -10.86
C MET A 94 -4.95 -0.74 -11.23
N LYS A 95 -5.51 -1.64 -10.41
CA LYS A 95 -6.84 -2.18 -10.61
C LYS A 95 -7.55 -2.34 -9.28
N TRP A 96 -8.74 -1.75 -9.17
CA TRP A 96 -9.68 -2.03 -8.09
C TRP A 96 -10.51 -3.25 -8.43
N HIS A 97 -10.79 -4.09 -7.44
CA HIS A 97 -11.56 -5.31 -7.54
C HIS A 97 -12.83 -5.19 -6.71
N GLU A 98 -12.85 -5.71 -5.50
CA GLU A 98 -14.01 -5.65 -4.64
C GLU A 98 -14.18 -4.30 -3.95
N THR A 99 -15.44 -3.89 -3.76
CA THR A 99 -15.79 -2.67 -3.03
C THR A 99 -15.50 -2.87 -1.54
N VAL A 100 -14.81 -1.90 -0.94
CA VAL A 100 -14.52 -1.86 0.49
C VAL A 100 -15.59 -1.02 1.20
N TYR A 101 -16.06 -1.52 2.32
CA TYR A 101 -17.03 -0.85 3.18
C TYR A 101 -16.43 -0.54 4.55
N PRO A 102 -16.93 0.49 5.26
CA PRO A 102 -16.55 0.70 6.65
C PRO A 102 -16.79 -0.56 7.48
N GLY A 103 -15.81 -0.92 8.30
CA GLY A 103 -15.76 -2.19 9.04
C GLY A 103 -14.92 -3.29 8.37
N ASP A 104 -14.58 -3.15 7.10
CA ASP A 104 -13.65 -4.08 6.45
C ASP A 104 -12.23 -3.90 6.98
N THR A 105 -11.54 -5.03 7.19
CA THR A 105 -10.13 -5.07 7.59
C THR A 105 -9.27 -5.40 6.39
N ILE A 106 -8.39 -4.49 6.03
CA ILE A 106 -7.49 -4.63 4.89
C ILE A 106 -6.15 -5.18 5.34
N THR A 107 -5.66 -6.19 4.63
CA THR A 107 -4.31 -6.73 4.70
C THR A 107 -3.64 -6.59 3.34
N SER A 108 -2.32 -6.74 3.27
CA SER A 108 -1.62 -6.69 1.98
C SER A 108 -0.42 -7.63 1.92
N GLU A 109 -0.08 -7.99 0.69
CA GLU A 109 1.14 -8.73 0.36
C GLU A 109 1.81 -8.15 -0.88
N SER A 110 3.11 -8.38 -1.03
CA SER A 110 3.87 -7.83 -2.15
C SER A 110 4.85 -8.84 -2.72
N LEU A 111 4.78 -9.04 -4.03
CA LEU A 111 5.69 -9.89 -4.79
C LEU A 111 6.79 -9.04 -5.43
N VAL A 112 8.04 -9.45 -5.29
CA VAL A 112 9.17 -8.85 -6.02
C VAL A 112 9.15 -9.31 -7.46
N LEU A 113 8.89 -8.39 -8.39
CA LEU A 113 8.76 -8.70 -9.83
C LEU A 113 10.09 -8.60 -10.57
N SER A 114 10.87 -7.58 -10.25
CA SER A 114 12.16 -7.34 -10.91
C SER A 114 13.08 -6.48 -10.04
N LYS A 115 14.35 -6.53 -10.34
CA LYS A 115 15.41 -5.82 -9.66
C LYS A 115 16.45 -5.40 -10.68
N ARG A 116 16.91 -4.16 -10.64
CA ARG A 116 17.95 -3.67 -11.54
C ARG A 116 18.84 -2.62 -10.90
N ASP A 117 20.08 -2.60 -11.28
CA ASP A 117 21.03 -1.56 -10.92
C ASP A 117 20.68 -0.23 -11.62
N THR A 118 21.26 0.85 -11.11
CA THR A 118 21.21 2.17 -11.74
C THR A 118 22.63 2.60 -12.10
N SER A 119 22.75 3.72 -12.81
CA SER A 119 24.07 4.35 -13.08
C SER A 119 24.80 4.79 -11.81
N ARG A 120 24.08 4.91 -10.70
CA ARG A 120 24.66 5.24 -9.38
C ARG A 120 24.88 3.99 -8.56
N PRO A 121 26.10 3.78 -8.01
CA PRO A 121 26.43 2.55 -7.31
C PRO A 121 25.72 2.41 -5.95
N ASP A 122 25.23 3.50 -5.36
CA ASP A 122 24.61 3.57 -4.04
C ASP A 122 23.11 3.19 -4.00
N ARG A 123 22.51 2.84 -5.16
CA ARG A 123 21.07 2.58 -5.27
C ARG A 123 20.72 1.64 -6.42
N GLY A 124 19.55 1.02 -6.30
CA GLY A 124 18.95 0.21 -7.36
C GLY A 124 17.43 0.40 -7.39
N VAL A 125 16.80 -0.11 -8.43
CA VAL A 125 15.33 -0.11 -8.57
C VAL A 125 14.81 -1.51 -8.34
N VAL A 126 13.83 -1.64 -7.43
CA VAL A 126 13.06 -2.87 -7.21
C VAL A 126 11.62 -2.59 -7.60
N LYS A 127 11.03 -3.48 -8.39
CA LYS A 127 9.62 -3.39 -8.79
C LYS A 127 8.82 -4.44 -8.02
N PHE A 128 7.76 -3.99 -7.38
CA PHE A 128 6.85 -4.83 -6.60
C PHE A 128 5.46 -4.84 -7.23
N ARG A 129 4.75 -5.98 -7.09
CA ARG A 129 3.30 -6.03 -7.22
C ARG A 129 2.73 -6.16 -5.82
N THR A 130 1.93 -5.18 -5.41
CA THR A 130 1.25 -5.17 -4.12
C THR A 130 -0.23 -5.46 -4.33
N THR A 131 -0.77 -6.40 -3.55
CA THR A 131 -2.17 -6.80 -3.57
C THR A 131 -2.76 -6.59 -2.19
N GLY A 132 -3.88 -5.89 -2.12
CA GLY A 132 -4.68 -5.72 -0.91
C GLY A 132 -5.85 -6.70 -0.88
N TYR A 133 -6.16 -7.22 0.31
CA TYR A 133 -7.28 -8.13 0.55
C TYR A 133 -8.12 -7.64 1.72
N ASN A 134 -9.41 -7.95 1.69
CA ASN A 134 -10.26 -7.79 2.86
C ASN A 134 -10.19 -9.04 3.77
N GLN A 135 -10.92 -9.03 4.88
CA GLN A 135 -10.95 -10.13 5.85
C GLN A 135 -11.57 -11.44 5.31
N ARG A 136 -12.23 -11.40 4.15
CA ARG A 136 -12.78 -12.58 3.47
C ARG A 136 -11.79 -13.21 2.47
N GLY A 137 -10.59 -12.62 2.32
CA GLY A 137 -9.60 -13.03 1.33
C GLY A 137 -9.90 -12.56 -0.09
N GLU A 138 -10.86 -11.64 -0.26
CA GLU A 138 -11.19 -11.07 -1.55
C GLU A 138 -10.22 -9.95 -1.90
N LYS A 139 -9.71 -9.94 -3.13
CA LYS A 139 -8.88 -8.83 -3.63
C LYS A 139 -9.68 -7.54 -3.65
N VAL A 140 -9.11 -6.47 -3.11
CA VAL A 140 -9.70 -5.12 -3.15
C VAL A 140 -8.94 -4.19 -4.09
N LEU A 141 -7.61 -4.36 -4.17
CA LEU A 141 -6.72 -3.54 -4.98
C LEU A 141 -5.48 -4.35 -5.38
N GLU A 142 -4.99 -4.10 -6.58
CA GLU A 142 -3.68 -4.58 -7.03
C GLU A 142 -2.99 -3.47 -7.82
N TYR A 143 -1.68 -3.30 -7.65
CA TYR A 143 -0.87 -2.38 -8.44
C TYR A 143 0.60 -2.82 -8.49
N GLU A 144 1.31 -2.36 -9.50
CA GLU A 144 2.77 -2.49 -9.58
C GLU A 144 3.42 -1.13 -9.28
N ARG A 145 4.55 -1.14 -8.56
CA ARG A 145 5.34 0.08 -8.30
C ARG A 145 6.83 -0.19 -8.38
N PRO A 146 7.58 0.57 -9.18
CA PRO A 146 9.04 0.64 -9.10
C PRO A 146 9.45 1.61 -7.97
N VAL A 147 10.41 1.18 -7.16
CA VAL A 147 10.92 1.94 -6.02
C VAL A 147 12.45 2.04 -6.13
N LEU A 148 12.97 3.24 -5.97
CA LEU A 148 14.42 3.49 -5.88
C LEU A 148 14.86 3.26 -4.44
N ILE A 149 15.68 2.25 -4.21
CA ILE A 149 16.09 1.79 -2.87
C ILE A 149 17.60 1.94 -2.70
N ARG A 150 18.01 2.30 -1.50
CA ARG A 150 19.42 2.40 -1.12
C ARG A 150 20.08 1.02 -1.15
N LYS A 151 21.33 0.98 -1.58
CA LYS A 151 22.24 -0.13 -1.37
C LYS A 151 22.98 -0.01 -0.05
N ARG A 152 23.46 -1.12 0.48
CA ARG A 152 24.42 -1.10 1.58
C ARG A 152 25.68 -0.40 1.12
N THR A 153 26.20 0.48 1.94
CA THR A 153 27.53 1.05 1.69
C THR A 153 28.55 -0.08 1.79
N PRO A 154 29.43 -0.30 0.80
CA PRO A 154 30.54 -1.22 0.98
C PRO A 154 31.32 -0.83 2.24
N ALA A 155 31.65 -1.85 3.05
CA ALA A 155 32.51 -1.66 4.24
C ALA A 155 33.90 -1.22 3.83
#